data_f18f886353f83dad12cd0869eaf7c507
#
_entry.id   f18f886353f83dad12cd0869eaf7c507
#
_cell.length_a   1.000
_cell.length_b   1.000
_cell.length_c   1.000
_cell.angle_alpha   90.00
_cell.angle_beta   90.00
_cell.angle_gamma   90.00
#
_symmetry.space_group_name_H-M   'P 1'
#
loop_
_entity.id
_entity.type
_entity.pdbx_description
1 polymer ?
#
loop_
_entity_poly.entity_id
_entity_poly.type
_entity_poly.pdbx_seq_one_letter_code
_entity_poly.pdbx_strand_id
1 'polypeptide(L)'
;LRERDVRVNGVRTGKNVMLAAGDEVAYYTTPREEAVPFYGIVYLDENVLIADKHAGVSSEALFAALREAYGARFIHRLDRNTSGLIAFARTDGAEEELLSAFRERRAEKIYEAVCFRPFVRPHALLTAYLKKDARAAKVHVFSQPVPGADKIVTEYTVRAAEGEHSLVEVRLHSGKTHQIRAHMAFIGHPVAGDEKYGDEALNRKYGV
;
A
#
# COMPACT_ATOMS: atom_id res chain seq x y z
N LEU A 1 -29.46 17.43 9.20
CA LEU A 1 -28.40 18.43 9.37
C LEU A 1 -27.28 18.07 8.39
N ARG A 2 -26.80 19.04 7.60
CA ARG A 2 -25.67 18.80 6.69
C ARG A 2 -24.37 18.77 7.51
N GLU A 3 -23.47 17.87 7.18
CA GLU A 3 -22.12 17.87 7.75
C GLU A 3 -21.47 19.26 7.64
N ARG A 4 -20.78 19.69 8.73
CA ARG A 4 -20.12 20.99 8.86
C ARG A 4 -21.10 22.18 8.91
N ASP A 5 -22.24 22.02 9.55
CA ASP A 5 -23.13 23.14 9.85
C ASP A 5 -22.54 23.96 11.01
N VAL A 6 -22.17 25.22 10.74
CA VAL A 6 -21.68 26.16 11.75
C VAL A 6 -22.76 27.21 11.97
N ARG A 7 -23.10 27.46 13.22
CA ARG A 7 -24.05 28.51 13.63
C ARG A 7 -23.42 29.46 14.60
N VAL A 8 -23.72 30.72 14.43
CA VAL A 8 -23.39 31.79 15.39
C VAL A 8 -24.68 32.33 15.94
N ASN A 9 -24.87 32.29 17.27
CA ASN A 9 -26.11 32.67 17.95
C ASN A 9 -27.35 32.02 17.35
N GLY A 10 -27.23 30.72 17.05
CA GLY A 10 -28.31 29.90 16.44
C GLY A 10 -28.52 30.08 14.94
N VAL A 11 -27.89 31.09 14.31
CA VAL A 11 -28.01 31.39 12.87
C VAL A 11 -26.92 30.69 12.09
N ARG A 12 -27.31 29.92 11.04
CA ARG A 12 -26.35 29.24 10.15
C ARG A 12 -25.49 30.24 9.41
N THR A 13 -24.16 30.04 9.45
CA THR A 13 -23.22 30.83 8.65
C THR A 13 -22.45 29.95 7.66
N GLY A 14 -22.35 30.40 6.41
CA GLY A 14 -21.55 29.77 5.36
C GLY A 14 -20.41 30.67 4.86
N LYS A 15 -20.18 31.81 5.53
CA LYS A 15 -19.16 32.82 5.19
C LYS A 15 -18.34 33.13 6.45
N ASN A 16 -17.19 33.77 6.23
CA ASN A 16 -16.42 34.30 7.34
C ASN A 16 -17.26 35.36 8.06
N VAL A 17 -17.46 35.18 9.36
CA VAL A 17 -18.19 36.08 10.24
C VAL A 17 -17.24 36.57 11.33
N MET A 18 -17.21 37.86 11.58
CA MET A 18 -16.51 38.45 12.72
C MET A 18 -17.29 38.10 13.99
N LEU A 19 -16.64 37.46 14.94
CA LEU A 19 -17.25 37.16 16.24
C LEU A 19 -17.02 38.28 17.23
N ALA A 20 -18.04 38.57 18.02
CA ALA A 20 -17.94 39.46 19.17
C ALA A 20 -17.81 38.68 20.47
N ALA A 21 -17.32 39.36 21.53
CA ALA A 21 -17.27 38.74 22.85
C ALA A 21 -18.68 38.42 23.35
N GLY A 22 -18.94 37.15 23.69
CA GLY A 22 -20.25 36.65 24.11
C GLY A 22 -21.03 35.90 23.01
N ASP A 23 -20.54 35.86 21.78
CA ASP A 23 -21.19 35.06 20.72
C ASP A 23 -21.09 33.56 21.00
N GLU A 24 -22.21 32.84 20.82
CA GLU A 24 -22.27 31.40 20.89
C GLU A 24 -22.01 30.80 19.53
N VAL A 25 -20.96 29.98 19.42
CA VAL A 25 -20.63 29.24 18.18
C VAL A 25 -20.96 27.76 18.32
N ALA A 26 -21.96 27.28 17.60
CA ALA A 26 -22.32 25.88 17.54
C ALA A 26 -21.80 25.24 16.25
N TYR A 27 -21.00 24.19 16.38
CA TYR A 27 -20.49 23.41 15.26
C TYR A 27 -21.07 22.00 15.30
N TYR A 28 -21.84 21.66 14.29
CA TYR A 28 -22.46 20.35 14.16
C TYR A 28 -21.59 19.44 13.31
N THR A 29 -21.03 18.43 13.93
CA THR A 29 -20.37 17.32 13.22
C THR A 29 -21.20 16.05 13.41
N THR A 30 -21.17 15.15 12.44
CA THR A 30 -21.51 13.75 12.75
C THR A 30 -20.60 13.28 13.88
N PRO A 31 -21.11 12.52 14.88
CA PRO A 31 -20.25 11.80 15.78
C PRO A 31 -19.18 11.11 14.93
N ARG A 32 -17.92 11.37 15.23
CA ARG A 32 -16.84 10.63 14.57
C ARG A 32 -17.08 9.19 14.97
N GLU A 33 -17.61 8.36 14.04
CA GLU A 33 -17.51 6.91 14.20
C GLU A 33 -16.08 6.66 14.62
N GLU A 34 -15.86 5.93 15.72
CA GLU A 34 -14.51 5.58 16.15
C GLU A 34 -13.83 5.02 14.93
N ALA A 35 -12.90 5.81 14.38
CA ALA A 35 -12.32 5.49 13.08
C ALA A 35 -11.68 4.13 13.25
N VAL A 36 -12.21 3.11 12.59
CA VAL A 36 -11.62 1.76 12.59
C VAL A 36 -10.13 1.98 12.34
N PRO A 37 -9.25 1.54 13.25
CA PRO A 37 -7.84 1.79 13.10
C PRO A 37 -7.44 1.30 11.70
N PHE A 38 -6.78 2.15 10.92
CA PHE A 38 -6.34 1.81 9.56
C PHE A 38 -5.12 0.89 9.56
N TYR A 39 -4.79 0.32 10.73
CA TYR A 39 -3.75 -0.70 10.95
C TYR A 39 -4.05 -1.52 12.21
N GLY A 40 -3.49 -2.73 12.27
CA GLY A 40 -3.39 -3.54 13.48
C GLY A 40 -1.94 -3.63 13.95
N ILE A 41 -1.69 -3.74 15.26
CA ILE A 41 -0.37 -4.09 15.79
C ILE A 41 -0.30 -5.61 15.91
N VAL A 42 0.64 -6.22 15.15
CA VAL A 42 0.85 -7.68 15.13
C VAL A 42 1.93 -8.09 16.12
N TYR A 43 2.97 -7.26 16.26
CA TYR A 43 4.07 -7.48 17.19
C TYR A 43 4.61 -6.16 17.70
N LEU A 44 4.95 -6.10 18.97
CA LEU A 44 5.53 -4.93 19.61
C LEU A 44 6.44 -5.35 20.75
N ASP A 45 7.71 -4.95 20.68
CA ASP A 45 8.65 -5.01 21.79
C ASP A 45 9.44 -3.69 21.91
N GLU A 46 10.52 -3.68 22.68
CA GLU A 46 11.36 -2.49 22.87
C GLU A 46 12.12 -2.07 21.61
N ASN A 47 12.40 -2.99 20.70
CA ASN A 47 13.26 -2.80 19.51
C ASN A 47 12.47 -2.70 18.19
N VAL A 48 11.37 -3.45 18.04
CA VAL A 48 10.66 -3.65 16.80
C VAL A 48 9.15 -3.50 16.98
N LEU A 49 8.50 -2.95 15.98
CA LEU A 49 7.07 -2.92 15.82
C LEU A 49 6.70 -3.48 14.45
N ILE A 50 5.76 -4.42 14.41
CA ILE A 50 5.18 -4.93 13.17
C ILE A 50 3.70 -4.57 13.15
N ALA A 51 3.30 -3.82 12.14
CA ALA A 51 1.91 -3.42 11.93
C ALA A 51 1.35 -4.10 10.68
N ASP A 52 0.10 -4.51 10.75
CA ASP A 52 -0.72 -4.89 9.60
C ASP A 52 -1.38 -3.63 9.04
N LYS A 53 -0.90 -3.18 7.89
CA LYS A 53 -1.42 -2.00 7.20
C LYS A 53 -2.66 -2.37 6.38
N HIS A 54 -3.75 -1.65 6.56
CA HIS A 54 -4.93 -1.82 5.72
C HIS A 54 -4.73 -1.25 4.30
N ALA A 55 -5.47 -1.79 3.33
CA ALA A 55 -5.52 -1.22 1.97
C ALA A 55 -6.11 0.20 2.00
N GLY A 56 -5.73 1.03 1.03
CA GLY A 56 -6.14 2.43 0.95
C GLY A 56 -5.28 3.41 1.76
N VAL A 57 -4.47 2.92 2.70
CA VAL A 57 -3.60 3.72 3.57
C VAL A 57 -2.19 3.80 2.98
N SER A 58 -1.60 4.99 2.93
CA SER A 58 -0.18 5.12 2.54
C SER A 58 0.74 4.71 3.69
N SER A 59 1.90 4.13 3.35
CA SER A 59 2.91 3.76 4.36
C SER A 59 3.44 4.97 5.12
N GLU A 60 3.45 6.14 4.50
CA GLU A 60 3.85 7.40 5.12
C GLU A 60 2.84 7.87 6.17
N ALA A 61 1.52 7.73 5.91
CA ALA A 61 0.48 8.05 6.88
C ALA A 61 0.50 7.09 8.08
N LEU A 62 0.69 5.79 7.82
CA LEU A 62 0.88 4.79 8.87
C LEU A 62 2.12 5.12 9.72
N PHE A 63 3.25 5.43 9.06
CA PHE A 63 4.47 5.80 9.77
C PHE A 63 4.28 7.03 10.67
N ALA A 64 3.60 8.07 10.18
CA ALA A 64 3.36 9.27 10.98
C ALA A 64 2.60 8.94 12.27
N ALA A 65 1.54 8.11 12.18
CA ALA A 65 0.77 7.67 13.34
C ALA A 65 1.60 6.82 14.31
N LEU A 66 2.38 5.86 13.79
CA LEU A 66 3.20 4.97 14.62
C LEU A 66 4.42 5.67 15.21
N ARG A 67 4.97 6.66 14.53
CA ARG A 67 6.04 7.50 15.06
C ARG A 67 5.58 8.29 16.29
N GLU A 68 4.41 8.87 16.22
CA GLU A 68 3.83 9.63 17.32
C GLU A 68 3.50 8.73 18.53
N ALA A 69 2.85 7.58 18.26
CA ALA A 69 2.36 6.69 19.31
C ALA A 69 3.46 5.80 19.93
N TYR A 70 4.44 5.36 19.15
CA TYR A 70 5.39 4.30 19.54
C TYR A 70 6.86 4.65 19.30
N GLY A 71 7.18 5.83 18.79
CA GLY A 71 8.55 6.21 18.43
C GLY A 71 9.09 5.43 17.22
N ALA A 72 8.20 4.92 16.34
CA ALA A 72 8.58 4.10 15.19
C ALA A 72 9.54 4.83 14.23
N ARG A 73 10.43 4.05 13.58
CA ARG A 73 11.38 4.49 12.57
C ARG A 73 11.11 3.73 11.27
N PHE A 74 11.20 4.43 10.15
CA PHE A 74 10.78 3.93 8.84
C PHE A 74 11.84 3.01 8.22
N ILE A 75 11.47 1.79 7.87
CA ILE A 75 12.37 0.78 7.28
C ILE A 75 12.04 0.52 5.81
N HIS A 76 10.79 0.18 5.53
CA HIS A 76 10.32 -0.16 4.19
C HIS A 76 8.86 0.25 4.00
N ARG A 77 8.34 0.05 2.80
CA ARG A 77 6.98 0.47 2.46
C ARG A 77 6.21 -0.59 1.66
N LEU A 78 4.91 -0.51 1.76
CA LEU A 78 3.94 -1.12 0.84
C LEU A 78 3.26 -0.02 0.01
N ASP A 79 2.70 -0.39 -1.13
CA ASP A 79 1.86 0.50 -1.92
C ASP A 79 0.57 0.86 -1.13
N ARG A 80 -0.08 1.96 -1.48
CA ARG A 80 -1.30 2.42 -0.81
C ARG A 80 -2.37 1.32 -0.72
N ASN A 81 -2.66 0.67 -1.85
CA ASN A 81 -3.72 -0.35 -1.95
C ASN A 81 -3.23 -1.78 -1.61
N THR A 82 -1.97 -1.95 -1.20
CA THR A 82 -1.44 -3.21 -0.68
C THR A 82 -1.63 -3.23 0.83
N SER A 83 -2.34 -4.24 1.34
CA SER A 83 -2.43 -4.54 2.77
C SER A 83 -1.29 -5.47 3.20
N GLY A 84 -1.11 -5.60 4.53
CA GLY A 84 -0.19 -6.55 5.11
C GLY A 84 0.92 -5.93 5.95
N LEU A 85 1.92 -6.73 6.30
CA LEU A 85 2.89 -6.47 7.34
C LEU A 85 3.93 -5.42 6.92
N ILE A 86 4.14 -4.43 7.78
CA ILE A 86 5.24 -3.48 7.72
C ILE A 86 5.99 -3.52 9.05
N ALA A 87 7.32 -3.70 8.96
CA ALA A 87 8.21 -3.62 10.10
C ALA A 87 8.73 -2.19 10.27
N PHE A 88 8.79 -1.75 11.52
CA PHE A 88 9.38 -0.49 11.95
C PHE A 88 10.40 -0.79 13.05
N ALA A 89 11.49 -0.04 13.09
CA ALA A 89 12.40 -0.06 14.22
C ALA A 89 11.91 0.91 15.31
N ARG A 90 12.35 0.71 16.55
CA ARG A 90 12.09 1.59 17.69
C ARG A 90 13.38 2.12 18.33
N THR A 91 14.52 1.51 18.00
CA THR A 91 15.85 1.90 18.47
C THR A 91 16.81 2.06 17.30
N ASP A 92 17.93 2.80 17.49
CA ASP A 92 18.96 2.98 16.46
C ASP A 92 19.56 1.65 16.00
N GLY A 93 19.86 0.76 16.95
CA GLY A 93 20.43 -0.56 16.62
C GLY A 93 19.48 -1.44 15.80
N ALA A 94 18.20 -1.44 16.14
CA ALA A 94 17.18 -2.17 15.37
C ALA A 94 16.98 -1.57 13.98
N GLU A 95 17.06 -0.23 13.84
CA GLU A 95 16.98 0.45 12.55
C GLU A 95 18.12 0.03 11.63
N GLU A 96 19.36 0.06 12.13
CA GLU A 96 20.54 -0.33 11.38
C GLU A 96 20.46 -1.80 10.92
N GLU A 97 20.09 -2.72 11.83
CA GLU A 97 19.97 -4.14 11.52
C GLU A 97 18.85 -4.42 10.52
N LEU A 98 17.66 -3.83 10.68
CA LEU A 98 16.56 -4.00 9.73
C LEU A 98 16.89 -3.42 8.36
N LEU A 99 17.45 -2.21 8.29
CA LEU A 99 17.89 -1.62 7.01
C LEU A 99 18.95 -2.48 6.31
N SER A 100 19.91 -3.04 7.09
CA SER A 100 20.88 -4.01 6.58
C SER A 100 20.21 -5.26 6.05
N ALA A 101 19.27 -5.85 6.80
CA ALA A 101 18.55 -7.06 6.40
C ALA A 101 17.77 -6.87 5.09
N PHE A 102 17.12 -5.72 4.89
CA PHE A 102 16.44 -5.39 3.64
C PHE A 102 17.41 -5.14 2.48
N ARG A 103 18.50 -4.41 2.72
CA ARG A 103 19.53 -4.11 1.71
C ARG A 103 20.24 -5.37 1.23
N GLU A 104 20.58 -6.27 2.15
CA GLU A 104 21.27 -7.53 1.88
C GLU A 104 20.33 -8.66 1.45
N ARG A 105 19.03 -8.36 1.36
CA ARG A 105 17.98 -9.32 0.98
C ARG A 105 17.84 -10.51 1.93
N ARG A 106 18.21 -10.35 3.19
CA ARG A 106 17.97 -11.34 4.26
C ARG A 106 16.52 -11.35 4.70
N ALA A 107 15.81 -10.24 4.55
CA ALA A 107 14.37 -10.17 4.77
C ALA A 107 13.61 -10.78 3.57
N GLU A 108 12.93 -11.88 3.80
CA GLU A 108 12.04 -12.47 2.79
C GLU A 108 10.77 -11.61 2.64
N LYS A 109 10.35 -11.43 1.39
CA LYS A 109 9.15 -10.66 1.04
C LYS A 109 8.20 -11.56 0.26
N ILE A 110 7.18 -12.03 0.96
CA ILE A 110 6.17 -12.94 0.42
C ILE A 110 4.83 -12.22 0.41
N TYR A 111 4.13 -12.28 -0.71
CA TYR A 111 2.85 -11.64 -0.94
C TYR A 111 1.86 -12.64 -1.50
N GLU A 112 0.58 -12.36 -1.31
CA GLU A 112 -0.49 -13.02 -2.03
C GLU A 112 -1.16 -12.01 -2.96
N ALA A 113 -1.51 -12.45 -4.15
CA ALA A 113 -2.21 -11.65 -5.13
C ALA A 113 -3.26 -12.49 -5.86
N VAL A 114 -4.43 -11.94 -6.06
CA VAL A 114 -5.40 -12.49 -7.01
C VAL A 114 -5.09 -11.88 -8.37
N CYS A 115 -4.75 -12.73 -9.33
CA CYS A 115 -4.44 -12.34 -10.70
C CYS A 115 -5.53 -12.84 -11.65
N PHE A 116 -5.79 -12.10 -12.71
CA PHE A 116 -6.67 -12.55 -13.77
C PHE A 116 -5.95 -13.53 -14.70
N ARG A 117 -6.74 -14.42 -15.29
CA ARG A 117 -6.39 -15.48 -16.23
C ARG A 117 -5.62 -16.65 -15.58
N PRO A 118 -5.90 -17.88 -15.99
CA PRO A 118 -5.19 -19.05 -15.50
C PRO A 118 -3.73 -19.05 -15.98
N PHE A 119 -2.83 -19.41 -15.07
CA PHE A 119 -1.41 -19.56 -15.39
C PHE A 119 -1.13 -20.92 -16.04
N VAL A 120 -0.41 -20.91 -17.16
CA VAL A 120 0.03 -22.15 -17.81
C VAL A 120 1.08 -22.89 -16.96
N ARG A 121 1.96 -22.14 -16.31
CA ARG A 121 2.98 -22.71 -15.41
C ARG A 121 2.58 -22.44 -13.97
N PRO A 122 2.49 -23.46 -13.10
CA PRO A 122 2.09 -23.26 -11.71
C PRO A 122 3.18 -22.57 -10.88
N HIS A 123 4.42 -22.55 -11.38
CA HIS A 123 5.56 -21.90 -10.73
C HIS A 123 6.54 -21.35 -11.76
N ALA A 124 7.11 -20.18 -11.51
CA ALA A 124 8.22 -19.65 -12.29
C ALA A 124 9.04 -18.61 -11.52
N LEU A 125 10.35 -18.57 -11.83
CA LEU A 125 11.25 -17.49 -11.48
C LEU A 125 11.41 -16.56 -12.70
N LEU A 126 10.90 -15.35 -12.59
CA LEU A 126 10.85 -14.37 -13.66
C LEU A 126 11.97 -13.34 -13.51
N THR A 127 12.65 -13.04 -14.59
CA THR A 127 13.62 -11.93 -14.66
C THR A 127 13.16 -10.94 -15.73
N ALA A 128 13.15 -9.67 -15.39
CA ALA A 128 12.81 -8.57 -16.29
C ALA A 128 13.56 -7.29 -15.88
N TYR A 129 13.28 -6.18 -16.56
CA TYR A 129 13.88 -4.88 -16.30
C TYR A 129 12.78 -3.84 -16.11
N LEU A 130 12.85 -3.07 -15.03
CA LEU A 130 11.82 -2.14 -14.62
C LEU A 130 12.37 -0.72 -14.65
N LYS A 131 11.73 0.17 -15.41
CA LYS A 131 12.07 1.58 -15.50
C LYS A 131 10.93 2.44 -14.96
N LYS A 132 11.26 3.38 -14.08
CA LYS A 132 10.30 4.32 -13.52
C LYS A 132 10.03 5.47 -14.50
N ASP A 133 8.75 5.72 -14.74
CA ASP A 133 8.26 6.94 -15.37
C ASP A 133 7.70 7.86 -14.28
N ALA A 134 8.48 8.87 -13.90
CA ALA A 134 8.11 9.79 -12.84
C ALA A 134 6.93 10.71 -13.24
N ARG A 135 6.79 11.01 -14.55
CA ARG A 135 5.71 11.90 -15.06
C ARG A 135 4.36 11.19 -15.02
N ALA A 136 4.33 9.93 -15.43
CA ALA A 136 3.12 9.11 -15.39
C ALA A 136 2.87 8.47 -14.02
N ALA A 137 3.78 8.62 -13.05
CA ALA A 137 3.78 7.91 -11.77
C ALA A 137 3.58 6.38 -11.95
N LYS A 138 4.13 5.83 -13.04
CA LYS A 138 4.08 4.41 -13.43
C LYS A 138 5.48 3.82 -13.53
N VAL A 139 5.53 2.51 -13.68
CA VAL A 139 6.75 1.79 -14.08
C VAL A 139 6.46 0.99 -15.34
N HIS A 140 7.47 0.81 -16.17
CA HIS A 140 7.42 0.00 -17.38
C HIS A 140 8.35 -1.20 -17.23
N VAL A 141 7.90 -2.36 -17.66
CA VAL A 141 8.66 -3.61 -17.61
C VAL A 141 9.11 -3.99 -19.01
N PHE A 142 10.35 -4.44 -19.13
CA PHE A 142 10.99 -4.84 -20.39
C PHE A 142 11.61 -6.24 -20.24
N SER A 143 11.55 -7.03 -21.27
CA SER A 143 12.19 -8.35 -21.31
C SER A 143 13.72 -8.28 -21.43
N GLN A 144 14.24 -7.17 -21.94
CA GLN A 144 15.66 -6.94 -22.14
C GLN A 144 16.13 -5.68 -21.38
N PRO A 145 17.43 -5.57 -21.06
CA PRO A 145 17.97 -4.37 -20.43
C PRO A 145 17.73 -3.13 -21.30
N VAL A 146 17.26 -2.06 -20.68
CA VAL A 146 17.16 -0.73 -21.30
C VAL A 146 17.84 0.32 -20.41
N PRO A 147 18.36 1.41 -20.95
CA PRO A 147 19.03 2.44 -20.17
C PRO A 147 18.15 2.99 -19.05
N GLY A 148 18.67 2.99 -17.82
CA GLY A 148 17.96 3.48 -16.62
C GLY A 148 16.91 2.52 -16.07
N ALA A 149 16.87 1.27 -16.51
CA ALA A 149 16.03 0.23 -15.90
C ALA A 149 16.82 -0.60 -14.88
N ASP A 150 16.17 -0.94 -13.79
CA ASP A 150 16.66 -1.87 -12.78
C ASP A 150 16.29 -3.32 -13.13
N LYS A 151 17.22 -4.26 -12.97
CA LYS A 151 16.87 -5.68 -13.03
C LYS A 151 15.96 -6.04 -11.88
N ILE A 152 14.85 -6.70 -12.18
CA ILE A 152 13.90 -7.25 -11.21
C ILE A 152 13.84 -8.77 -11.31
N VAL A 153 13.65 -9.42 -10.14
CA VAL A 153 13.46 -10.86 -10.03
C VAL A 153 12.25 -11.12 -9.15
N THR A 154 11.26 -11.82 -9.72
CA THR A 154 9.99 -12.14 -9.08
C THR A 154 9.74 -13.64 -9.25
N GLU A 155 9.54 -14.34 -8.17
CA GLU A 155 9.15 -15.74 -8.17
C GLU A 155 7.66 -15.83 -7.84
N TYR A 156 6.92 -16.70 -8.53
CA TYR A 156 5.53 -16.94 -8.19
C TYR A 156 5.21 -18.43 -8.11
N THR A 157 4.20 -18.74 -7.29
CA THR A 157 3.59 -20.08 -7.20
C THR A 157 2.07 -19.91 -7.18
N VAL A 158 1.37 -20.55 -8.09
CA VAL A 158 -0.10 -20.60 -8.11
C VAL A 158 -0.57 -21.49 -6.96
N ARG A 159 -1.35 -20.96 -6.05
CA ARG A 159 -1.90 -21.65 -4.88
C ARG A 159 -3.29 -22.22 -5.14
N ALA A 160 -4.10 -21.49 -5.92
CA ALA A 160 -5.43 -21.91 -6.35
C ALA A 160 -5.77 -21.21 -7.68
N ALA A 161 -6.68 -21.81 -8.43
CA ALA A 161 -7.24 -21.21 -9.65
C ALA A 161 -8.72 -21.58 -9.75
N GLU A 162 -9.56 -20.58 -10.07
CA GLU A 162 -10.99 -20.74 -10.27
C GLU A 162 -11.47 -19.78 -11.37
N GLY A 163 -11.98 -20.35 -12.47
CA GLY A 163 -12.43 -19.59 -13.64
C GLY A 163 -11.31 -18.70 -14.20
N GLU A 164 -11.55 -17.39 -14.20
CA GLU A 164 -10.60 -16.38 -14.68
C GLU A 164 -9.64 -15.87 -13.57
N HIS A 165 -9.68 -16.44 -12.37
CA HIS A 165 -8.88 -15.98 -11.24
C HIS A 165 -7.86 -17.02 -10.80
N SER A 166 -6.70 -16.55 -10.40
CA SER A 166 -5.66 -17.37 -9.80
C SER A 166 -5.16 -16.67 -8.53
N LEU A 167 -5.17 -17.39 -7.40
CA LEU A 167 -4.47 -16.97 -6.18
C LEU A 167 -3.00 -17.34 -6.33
N VAL A 168 -2.14 -16.34 -6.24
CA VAL A 168 -0.71 -16.48 -6.51
C VAL A 168 0.08 -16.00 -5.31
N GLU A 169 0.92 -16.86 -4.77
CA GLU A 169 1.98 -16.45 -3.84
C GLU A 169 3.14 -15.87 -4.64
N VAL A 170 3.63 -14.72 -4.26
CA VAL A 170 4.72 -14.02 -4.95
C VAL A 170 5.86 -13.74 -3.98
N ARG A 171 7.05 -14.27 -4.27
CA ARG A 171 8.28 -13.98 -3.55
C ARG A 171 9.12 -12.96 -4.31
N LEU A 172 9.48 -11.87 -3.64
CA LEU A 172 10.31 -10.81 -4.23
C LEU A 172 11.78 -11.00 -3.89
N HIS A 173 12.61 -11.30 -4.89
CA HIS A 173 14.07 -11.28 -4.79
C HIS A 173 14.66 -9.88 -5.02
N SER A 174 13.86 -8.95 -5.52
CA SER A 174 14.12 -7.51 -5.59
C SER A 174 12.89 -6.77 -5.05
N GLY A 175 13.02 -5.49 -4.69
CA GLY A 175 11.90 -4.72 -4.11
C GLY A 175 11.80 -3.35 -4.76
N LYS A 176 11.24 -3.28 -5.96
CA LYS A 176 11.03 -2.03 -6.69
C LYS A 176 9.55 -1.60 -6.64
N THR A 177 9.32 -0.30 -6.73
CA THR A 177 7.98 0.28 -6.74
C THR A 177 7.08 -0.43 -7.75
N HIS A 178 5.87 -0.82 -7.31
CA HIS A 178 4.86 -1.53 -8.10
C HIS A 178 5.36 -2.82 -8.79
N GLN A 179 6.45 -3.44 -8.32
CA GLN A 179 7.09 -4.55 -9.03
C GLN A 179 6.13 -5.70 -9.33
N ILE A 180 5.41 -6.23 -8.33
CA ILE A 180 4.45 -7.34 -8.52
C ILE A 180 3.39 -6.93 -9.55
N ARG A 181 2.76 -5.80 -9.34
CA ARG A 181 1.65 -5.28 -10.14
C ARG A 181 2.02 -5.15 -11.63
N ALA A 182 3.15 -4.48 -11.90
CA ALA A 182 3.63 -4.27 -13.26
C ALA A 182 4.17 -5.56 -13.91
N HIS A 183 4.86 -6.43 -13.13
CA HIS A 183 5.44 -7.65 -13.67
C HIS A 183 4.37 -8.70 -13.98
N MET A 184 3.35 -8.86 -13.12
CA MET A 184 2.23 -9.76 -13.39
C MET A 184 1.44 -9.29 -14.62
N ALA A 185 1.16 -7.99 -14.75
CA ALA A 185 0.54 -7.43 -15.95
C ALA A 185 1.39 -7.67 -17.22
N PHE A 186 2.70 -7.49 -17.12
CA PHE A 186 3.63 -7.70 -18.24
C PHE A 186 3.63 -9.12 -18.77
N ILE A 187 3.48 -10.12 -17.90
CA ILE A 187 3.38 -11.54 -18.32
C ILE A 187 1.95 -11.97 -18.69
N GLY A 188 0.99 -11.03 -18.72
CA GLY A 188 -0.39 -11.29 -19.15
C GLY A 188 -1.35 -11.70 -18.03
N HIS A 189 -0.94 -11.65 -16.77
CA HIS A 189 -1.74 -12.01 -15.59
C HIS A 189 -1.88 -10.82 -14.64
N PRO A 190 -2.60 -9.74 -15.03
CA PRO A 190 -2.72 -8.54 -14.19
C PRO A 190 -3.40 -8.84 -12.86
N VAL A 191 -3.00 -8.12 -11.82
CA VAL A 191 -3.62 -8.20 -10.49
C VAL A 191 -5.04 -7.67 -10.58
N ALA A 192 -5.99 -8.42 -10.02
CA ALA A 192 -7.40 -8.03 -9.97
C ALA A 192 -7.57 -6.74 -9.14
N GLY A 193 -8.42 -5.84 -9.60
CA GLY A 193 -8.65 -4.54 -8.97
C GLY A 193 -7.53 -3.51 -9.14
N ASP A 194 -6.47 -3.81 -9.89
CA ASP A 194 -5.40 -2.85 -10.13
C ASP A 194 -5.83 -1.83 -11.19
N GLU A 195 -6.10 -0.59 -10.76
CA GLU A 195 -6.50 0.52 -11.65
C GLU A 195 -5.36 1.01 -12.57
N LYS A 196 -4.10 0.71 -12.23
CA LYS A 196 -2.93 1.27 -12.92
C LYS A 196 -2.32 0.33 -13.95
N TYR A 197 -2.24 -0.96 -13.62
CA TYR A 197 -1.63 -2.02 -14.45
C TYR A 197 -2.63 -3.13 -14.78
N GLY A 198 -3.82 -3.09 -14.18
CA GLY A 198 -4.87 -4.10 -14.34
C GLY A 198 -5.53 -4.09 -15.71
N ASP A 199 -6.45 -5.02 -15.88
CA ASP A 199 -7.32 -5.11 -17.04
C ASP A 199 -8.67 -4.47 -16.69
N GLU A 200 -8.92 -3.26 -17.23
CA GLU A 200 -10.13 -2.49 -16.91
C GLU A 200 -11.42 -3.25 -17.26
N ALA A 201 -11.42 -4.02 -18.35
CA ALA A 201 -12.58 -4.78 -18.77
C ALA A 201 -12.90 -5.91 -17.80
N LEU A 202 -11.86 -6.63 -17.32
CA LEU A 202 -12.01 -7.68 -16.32
C LEU A 202 -12.36 -7.08 -14.95
N ASN A 203 -11.73 -5.98 -14.53
CA ASN A 203 -12.08 -5.29 -13.29
C ASN A 203 -13.57 -4.92 -13.27
N ARG A 204 -14.08 -4.33 -14.36
CA ARG A 204 -15.50 -3.98 -14.49
C ARG A 204 -16.40 -5.22 -14.52
N LYS A 205 -16.02 -6.28 -15.24
CA LYS A 205 -16.77 -7.53 -15.32
C LYS A 205 -16.98 -8.19 -13.95
N TYR A 206 -15.96 -8.13 -13.10
CA TYR A 206 -15.97 -8.77 -11.78
C TYR A 206 -16.26 -7.83 -10.62
N GLY A 207 -16.43 -6.52 -10.88
CA GLY A 207 -16.78 -5.54 -9.86
C GLY A 207 -15.67 -5.27 -8.83
N VAL A 208 -14.42 -5.31 -9.26
CA VAL A 208 -13.23 -5.12 -8.44
C VAL A 208 -12.38 -3.94 -8.93
#